data_25115a4b1c66806a46d741e09ede3aed
#
_entry.id   25115a4b1c66806a46d741e09ede3aed
#
_cell.length_a   1.000
_cell.length_b   1.000
_cell.length_c   1.000
_cell.angle_alpha   90.00
_cell.angle_beta   90.00
_cell.angle_gamma   90.00
#
_symmetry.space_group_name_H-M   'P 1'
#
loop_
_entity.id
_entity.type
_entity.pdbx_description
1 polymer ?
#
loop_
_entity_poly.entity_id
_entity_poly.type
_entity_poly.pdbx_seq_one_letter_code
_entity_poly.pdbx_strand_id
1 'polypeptide(L)'
;RDSTSSKGCVVSVKTKKGEETIECDVVLSAVGITANIENIGLEDVGIVTDKGKILVNDFYQTNMPGYYAIGDVLPTQALAHVASAEGIICVEKIAGHNPEPLDYGNIPGCTYCSPEISSVGYTEKAAKEAGYDVKVGKFPFSASGKASAAGHRDGFVKVIFDAKYGEWLGCHM
;
A
#
# COMPACT_ATOMS: atom_id res chain seq x y z
N ARG A 1 -13.57 23.95 10.35
CA ARG A 1 -14.74 24.83 10.46
C ARG A 1 -15.50 24.41 11.69
N ASP A 2 -15.52 25.28 12.69
CA ASP A 2 -16.40 25.16 13.84
C ASP A 2 -17.85 25.21 13.38
N SER A 3 -18.50 24.07 13.32
CA SER A 3 -19.95 24.00 13.25
C SER A 3 -20.47 23.44 14.56
N THR A 4 -20.70 24.33 15.51
CA THR A 4 -21.55 24.08 16.68
C THR A 4 -23.01 24.11 16.25
N SER A 5 -23.44 23.35 15.27
CA SER A 5 -24.83 23.13 14.98
C SER A 5 -25.24 21.79 15.55
N SER A 6 -26.20 21.77 16.43
CA SER A 6 -26.87 20.60 17.01
C SER A 6 -27.71 19.79 16.00
N LYS A 7 -27.48 19.99 14.71
CA LYS A 7 -28.13 19.30 13.60
C LYS A 7 -27.01 18.69 12.78
N GLY A 8 -26.99 17.37 12.66
CA GLY A 8 -26.01 16.58 11.92
C GLY A 8 -25.59 17.12 10.54
N CYS A 9 -24.78 16.38 9.83
CA CYS A 9 -24.30 16.73 8.50
C CYS A 9 -25.24 16.14 7.43
N VAL A 10 -25.39 16.88 6.32
CA VAL A 10 -26.08 16.39 5.12
C VAL A 10 -25.02 16.26 4.01
N VAL A 11 -24.82 15.05 3.51
CA VAL A 11 -23.81 14.75 2.49
C VAL A 11 -24.51 14.40 1.19
N SER A 12 -24.22 15.15 0.12
CA SER A 12 -24.64 14.78 -1.24
C SER A 12 -23.59 13.91 -1.89
N VAL A 13 -24.00 12.73 -2.36
CA VAL A 13 -23.13 11.73 -3.00
C VAL A 13 -23.58 11.54 -4.44
N LYS A 14 -22.67 11.77 -5.37
CA LYS A 14 -22.89 11.50 -6.79
C LYS A 14 -22.50 10.07 -7.13
N THR A 15 -23.48 9.23 -7.41
CA THR A 15 -23.30 7.83 -7.79
C THR A 15 -23.55 7.61 -9.28
N LYS A 16 -23.25 6.41 -9.79
CA LYS A 16 -23.62 6.04 -11.18
C LYS A 16 -25.13 6.00 -11.42
N LYS A 17 -25.93 5.91 -10.35
CA LYS A 17 -27.42 5.86 -10.41
C LYS A 17 -28.07 7.21 -10.24
N GLY A 18 -27.30 8.25 -9.89
CA GLY A 18 -27.81 9.60 -9.65
C GLY A 18 -27.21 10.23 -8.39
N GLU A 19 -27.78 11.33 -7.97
CA GLU A 19 -27.43 12.03 -6.74
C GLU A 19 -28.28 11.47 -5.57
N GLU A 20 -27.60 11.15 -4.47
CA GLU A 20 -28.21 10.69 -3.23
C GLU A 20 -27.82 11.62 -2.09
N THR A 21 -28.72 11.85 -1.14
CA THR A 21 -28.47 12.67 0.04
C THR A 21 -28.49 11.77 1.28
N ILE A 22 -27.44 11.88 2.10
CA ILE A 22 -27.29 11.10 3.32
C ILE A 22 -27.23 12.05 4.50
N GLU A 23 -28.14 11.89 5.46
CA GLU A 23 -28.09 12.59 6.75
C GLU A 23 -27.28 11.76 7.74
N CYS A 24 -26.32 12.39 8.42
CA CYS A 24 -25.45 11.74 9.39
C CYS A 24 -24.99 12.72 10.47
N ASP A 25 -24.58 12.22 11.62
CA ASP A 25 -24.07 13.03 12.71
C ASP A 25 -22.63 13.48 12.48
N VAL A 26 -21.82 12.61 11.85
CA VAL A 26 -20.39 12.82 11.62
C VAL A 26 -19.99 12.30 10.25
N VAL A 27 -19.13 13.05 9.57
CA VAL A 27 -18.48 12.63 8.31
C VAL A 27 -17.00 12.37 8.57
N LEU A 28 -16.56 11.14 8.32
CA LEU A 28 -15.14 10.78 8.35
C LEU A 28 -14.58 10.79 6.92
N SER A 29 -13.61 11.68 6.65
CA SER A 29 -12.87 11.68 5.39
C SER A 29 -11.61 10.83 5.54
N ALA A 30 -11.55 9.71 4.79
CA ALA A 30 -10.43 8.77 4.77
C ALA A 30 -10.04 8.43 3.31
N VAL A 31 -9.95 9.45 2.46
CA VAL A 31 -9.80 9.32 1.00
C VAL A 31 -8.35 9.27 0.51
N GLY A 32 -7.40 9.09 1.41
CA GLY A 32 -5.98 8.96 1.10
C GLY A 32 -5.11 9.97 1.85
N ILE A 33 -3.84 9.98 1.50
CA ILE A 33 -2.81 10.85 2.08
C ILE A 33 -2.07 11.60 0.97
N THR A 34 -1.54 12.76 1.31
CA THR A 34 -0.60 13.52 0.48
C THR A 34 0.73 13.66 1.20
N ALA A 35 1.83 13.67 0.46
CA ALA A 35 3.13 13.94 1.05
C ALA A 35 3.21 15.41 1.49
N ASN A 36 3.78 15.66 2.65
CA ASN A 36 4.00 17.00 3.18
C ASN A 36 5.38 17.51 2.74
N ILE A 37 5.46 17.95 1.49
CA ILE A 37 6.70 18.42 0.84
C ILE A 37 6.65 19.88 0.42
N GLU A 38 5.62 20.62 0.84
CA GLU A 38 5.43 22.01 0.50
C GLU A 38 6.35 22.91 1.32
N ASN A 39 6.92 23.92 0.69
CA ASN A 39 7.75 24.97 1.34
C ASN A 39 8.99 24.44 2.10
N ILE A 40 9.57 23.34 1.67
CA ILE A 40 10.82 22.78 2.23
C ILE A 40 12.04 23.05 1.35
N GLY A 41 11.91 23.92 0.33
CA GLY A 41 13.00 24.36 -0.52
C GLY A 41 13.39 23.41 -1.65
N LEU A 42 12.50 22.48 -2.04
CA LEU A 42 12.79 21.54 -3.15
C LEU A 42 13.00 22.26 -4.47
N GLU A 43 12.20 23.28 -4.74
CA GLU A 43 12.28 24.12 -5.93
C GLU A 43 13.57 24.93 -5.96
N ASP A 44 14.02 25.42 -4.81
CA ASP A 44 15.23 26.24 -4.67
C ASP A 44 16.49 25.44 -5.03
N VAL A 45 16.50 24.15 -4.72
CA VAL A 45 17.61 23.24 -5.06
C VAL A 45 17.38 22.46 -6.35
N GLY A 46 16.24 22.66 -7.02
CA GLY A 46 15.93 22.04 -8.31
C GLY A 46 15.59 20.55 -8.25
N ILE A 47 15.05 20.06 -7.12
CA ILE A 47 14.59 18.67 -6.98
C ILE A 47 13.28 18.50 -7.72
N VAL A 48 13.20 17.48 -8.59
CA VAL A 48 12.03 17.19 -9.41
C VAL A 48 10.97 16.44 -8.61
N THR A 49 9.74 16.94 -8.69
CA THR A 49 8.56 16.31 -8.11
C THR A 49 7.51 16.01 -9.18
N ASP A 50 6.72 14.98 -8.99
CA ASP A 50 5.53 14.65 -9.80
C ASP A 50 4.36 14.33 -8.89
N LYS A 51 3.20 14.95 -9.16
CA LYS A 51 1.95 14.75 -8.39
C LYS A 51 2.13 14.82 -6.87
N GLY A 52 2.97 15.75 -6.40
CA GLY A 52 3.24 15.94 -4.98
C GLY A 52 4.12 14.86 -4.35
N LYS A 53 4.94 14.18 -5.15
CA LYS A 53 5.92 13.17 -4.72
C LYS A 53 7.30 13.50 -5.29
N ILE A 54 8.36 13.17 -4.52
CA ILE A 54 9.75 13.34 -4.96
C ILE A 54 10.13 12.16 -5.85
N LEU A 55 10.74 12.44 -7.01
CA LEU A 55 11.22 11.41 -7.92
C LEU A 55 12.65 11.01 -7.57
N VAL A 56 12.89 9.70 -7.54
CA VAL A 56 14.20 9.09 -7.25
C VAL A 56 14.48 7.93 -8.21
N ASN A 57 15.75 7.52 -8.27
CA ASN A 57 16.15 6.28 -8.94
C ASN A 57 15.97 5.06 -8.01
N ASP A 58 16.35 3.86 -8.49
CA ASP A 58 16.23 2.59 -7.75
C ASP A 58 17.01 2.56 -6.42
N PHE A 59 17.90 3.51 -6.20
CA PHE A 59 18.70 3.66 -4.98
C PHE A 59 18.38 4.95 -4.21
N TYR A 60 17.19 5.50 -4.46
CA TYR A 60 16.59 6.64 -3.72
C TYR A 60 17.32 7.98 -3.90
N GLN A 61 18.23 8.08 -4.88
CA GLN A 61 18.85 9.35 -5.25
C GLN A 61 17.90 10.18 -6.12
N THR A 62 17.77 11.46 -5.79
CA THR A 62 17.03 12.43 -6.61
C THR A 62 17.83 12.81 -7.86
N ASN A 63 17.27 13.67 -8.71
CA ASN A 63 17.99 14.26 -9.83
C ASN A 63 19.14 15.18 -9.39
N MET A 64 19.16 15.61 -8.14
CA MET A 64 20.23 16.47 -7.59
C MET A 64 21.26 15.62 -6.84
N PRO A 65 22.56 15.68 -7.21
CA PRO A 65 23.63 14.94 -6.53
C PRO A 65 23.70 15.25 -5.05
N GLY A 66 23.81 14.21 -4.21
CA GLY A 66 23.89 14.34 -2.75
C GLY A 66 22.54 14.45 -2.05
N TYR A 67 21.42 14.49 -2.79
CA TYR A 67 20.07 14.50 -2.23
C TYR A 67 19.38 13.17 -2.49
N TYR A 68 18.81 12.62 -1.43
CA TYR A 68 18.10 11.34 -1.42
C TYR A 68 16.73 11.52 -0.75
N ALA A 69 15.77 10.69 -1.13
CA ALA A 69 14.45 10.67 -0.51
C ALA A 69 13.97 9.24 -0.34
N ILE A 70 13.31 8.95 0.78
CA ILE A 70 12.73 7.64 1.13
C ILE A 70 11.36 7.82 1.80
N GLY A 71 10.56 6.77 1.84
CA GLY A 71 9.31 6.71 2.57
C GLY A 71 8.17 7.46 1.90
N ASP A 72 7.24 7.96 2.69
CA ASP A 72 5.94 8.48 2.26
C ASP A 72 5.99 9.67 1.30
N VAL A 73 7.15 10.29 1.13
CA VAL A 73 7.36 11.36 0.14
C VAL A 73 7.58 10.84 -1.28
N LEU A 74 7.79 9.53 -1.43
CA LEU A 74 7.97 8.86 -2.73
C LEU A 74 6.64 8.40 -3.33
N PRO A 75 6.58 8.14 -4.64
CA PRO A 75 5.41 7.54 -5.29
C PRO A 75 5.31 6.02 -5.07
N THR A 76 5.84 5.53 -3.96
CA THR A 76 5.84 4.13 -3.55
C THR A 76 4.76 3.85 -2.50
N GLN A 77 4.73 2.63 -1.95
CA GLN A 77 3.78 2.26 -0.90
C GLN A 77 4.13 2.99 0.41
N ALA A 78 3.20 3.79 0.91
CA ALA A 78 3.35 4.55 2.16
C ALA A 78 3.19 3.63 3.39
N LEU A 79 4.24 2.84 3.66
CA LEU A 79 4.30 1.86 4.76
C LEU A 79 5.64 1.97 5.50
N ALA A 80 5.60 1.93 6.82
CA ALA A 80 6.78 2.11 7.66
C ALA A 80 7.91 1.10 7.37
N HIS A 81 7.56 -0.17 7.14
CA HIS A 81 8.55 -1.21 6.81
C HIS A 81 9.13 -1.04 5.40
N VAL A 82 8.38 -0.46 4.47
CA VAL A 82 8.89 -0.08 3.14
C VAL A 82 9.92 1.04 3.28
N ALA A 83 9.58 2.12 3.98
CA ALA A 83 10.49 3.22 4.24
C ALA A 83 11.79 2.76 4.93
N SER A 84 11.70 1.80 5.86
CA SER A 84 12.88 1.21 6.52
C SER A 84 13.77 0.45 5.55
N ALA A 85 13.20 -0.37 4.66
CA ALA A 85 13.94 -1.10 3.64
C ALA A 85 14.59 -0.14 2.62
N GLU A 86 13.86 0.85 2.15
CA GLU A 86 14.36 1.92 1.28
C GLU A 86 15.56 2.64 1.92
N GLY A 87 15.46 2.97 3.22
CA GLY A 87 16.54 3.63 3.98
C GLY A 87 17.80 2.78 4.06
N ILE A 88 17.68 1.48 4.31
CA ILE A 88 18.83 0.55 4.35
C ILE A 88 19.53 0.52 2.99
N ILE A 89 18.79 0.26 1.91
CA ILE A 89 19.32 0.20 0.53
C ILE A 89 19.98 1.54 0.16
N CYS A 90 19.34 2.66 0.49
CA CYS A 90 19.85 3.99 0.23
C CYS A 90 21.23 4.21 0.90
N VAL A 91 21.33 3.93 2.21
CA VAL A 91 22.56 4.14 2.98
C VAL A 91 23.65 3.17 2.56
N GLU A 92 23.34 1.90 2.26
CA GLU A 92 24.31 0.95 1.72
C GLU A 92 24.87 1.43 0.39
N LYS A 93 24.02 1.97 -0.49
CA LYS A 93 24.49 2.53 -1.77
C LYS A 93 25.39 3.74 -1.59
N ILE A 94 25.05 4.65 -0.66
CA ILE A 94 25.88 5.82 -0.28
C ILE A 94 27.24 5.36 0.27
N ALA A 95 27.26 4.29 1.05
CA ALA A 95 28.49 3.69 1.60
C ALA A 95 29.36 2.96 0.57
N GLY A 96 28.93 2.89 -0.70
CA GLY A 96 29.68 2.25 -1.78
C GLY A 96 29.44 0.73 -1.90
N HIS A 97 28.45 0.19 -1.20
CA HIS A 97 28.00 -1.18 -1.40
C HIS A 97 27.18 -1.29 -2.68
N ASN A 98 26.86 -2.52 -3.07
CA ASN A 98 26.02 -2.80 -4.24
C ASN A 98 24.77 -3.59 -3.83
N PRO A 99 23.83 -2.96 -3.10
CA PRO A 99 22.57 -3.62 -2.72
C PRO A 99 21.72 -3.91 -3.95
N GLU A 100 20.87 -4.93 -3.87
CA GLU A 100 19.81 -5.14 -4.84
C GLU A 100 18.70 -4.10 -4.62
N PRO A 101 18.07 -3.60 -5.69
CA PRO A 101 16.88 -2.74 -5.58
C PRO A 101 15.75 -3.44 -4.83
N LEU A 102 14.91 -2.68 -4.16
CA LEU A 102 13.74 -3.21 -3.46
C LEU A 102 12.72 -3.76 -4.45
N ASP A 103 12.32 -5.01 -4.25
CA ASP A 103 11.21 -5.61 -5.00
C ASP A 103 9.86 -5.16 -4.40
N TYR A 104 9.27 -4.14 -4.97
CA TYR A 104 7.96 -3.62 -4.58
C TYR A 104 6.81 -4.60 -4.86
N GLY A 105 7.01 -5.63 -5.66
CA GLY A 105 6.06 -6.71 -5.89
C GLY A 105 5.93 -7.67 -4.70
N ASN A 106 6.94 -7.72 -3.82
CA ASN A 106 7.02 -8.65 -2.68
C ASN A 106 6.88 -7.95 -1.31
N ILE A 107 6.10 -6.88 -1.24
CA ILE A 107 5.85 -6.15 0.00
C ILE A 107 4.56 -6.64 0.64
N PRO A 108 4.61 -7.17 1.89
CA PRO A 108 3.40 -7.53 2.61
C PRO A 108 2.62 -6.28 3.06
N GLY A 109 1.32 -6.31 2.85
CA GLY A 109 0.39 -5.30 3.32
C GLY A 109 -0.66 -5.89 4.26
N CYS A 110 -0.93 -5.21 5.37
CA CYS A 110 -1.97 -5.56 6.32
C CYS A 110 -2.92 -4.40 6.56
N THR A 111 -4.22 -4.66 6.48
CA THR A 111 -5.25 -3.71 6.86
C THR A 111 -5.86 -4.20 8.18
N TYR A 112 -5.63 -3.45 9.25
CA TYR A 112 -6.09 -3.77 10.62
C TYR A 112 -7.54 -3.32 10.81
N CYS A 113 -8.45 -3.96 10.08
CA CYS A 113 -9.89 -3.78 10.20
C CYS A 113 -10.54 -5.04 10.78
N SER A 114 -11.87 -5.10 10.85
CA SER A 114 -12.59 -6.30 11.24
C SER A 114 -13.57 -6.69 10.12
N PRO A 115 -13.35 -7.83 9.44
CA PRO A 115 -12.20 -8.76 9.53
C PRO A 115 -10.90 -8.16 8.98
N GLU A 116 -9.74 -8.62 9.46
CA GLU A 116 -8.43 -8.21 8.97
C GLU A 116 -8.18 -8.73 7.54
N ILE A 117 -7.41 -7.95 6.76
CA ILE A 117 -7.02 -8.31 5.39
C ILE A 117 -5.50 -8.21 5.28
N SER A 118 -4.85 -9.27 4.78
CA SER A 118 -3.42 -9.28 4.55
C SER A 118 -3.10 -9.85 3.17
N SER A 119 -2.08 -9.30 2.53
CA SER A 119 -1.68 -9.76 1.21
C SER A 119 -0.20 -9.51 0.93
N VAL A 120 0.38 -10.34 0.07
CA VAL A 120 1.72 -10.17 -0.51
C VAL A 120 1.74 -10.79 -1.90
N GLY A 121 2.50 -10.21 -2.81
CA GLY A 121 2.73 -10.74 -4.14
C GLY A 121 1.53 -10.63 -5.10
N TYR A 122 1.55 -11.46 -6.13
CA TYR A 122 0.54 -11.44 -7.19
C TYR A 122 -0.83 -11.90 -6.71
N THR A 123 -1.87 -11.20 -7.17
CA THR A 123 -3.22 -11.79 -7.19
C THR A 123 -3.29 -12.87 -8.29
N GLU A 124 -4.25 -13.80 -8.21
CA GLU A 124 -4.45 -14.82 -9.26
C GLU A 124 -4.63 -14.20 -10.65
N LYS A 125 -5.35 -13.07 -10.72
CA LYS A 125 -5.57 -12.34 -11.97
C LYS A 125 -4.25 -11.76 -12.48
N ALA A 126 -3.50 -11.07 -11.64
CA ALA A 126 -2.25 -10.43 -12.02
C ALA A 126 -1.17 -11.47 -12.43
N ALA A 127 -1.10 -12.61 -11.75
CA ALA A 127 -0.19 -13.69 -12.13
C ALA A 127 -0.52 -14.25 -13.53
N LYS A 128 -1.79 -14.48 -13.84
CA LYS A 128 -2.24 -14.91 -15.18
C LYS A 128 -1.94 -13.85 -16.25
N GLU A 129 -2.17 -12.58 -15.96
CA GLU A 129 -1.87 -11.46 -16.85
C GLU A 129 -0.35 -11.30 -17.09
N ALA A 130 0.47 -11.66 -16.10
CA ALA A 130 1.93 -11.73 -16.22
C ALA A 130 2.45 -12.98 -16.97
N GLY A 131 1.54 -13.88 -17.38
CA GLY A 131 1.87 -15.07 -18.19
C GLY A 131 2.21 -16.33 -17.40
N TYR A 132 2.00 -16.33 -16.08
CA TYR A 132 2.19 -17.54 -15.27
C TYR A 132 1.04 -18.53 -15.48
N ASP A 133 1.39 -19.83 -15.52
CA ASP A 133 0.44 -20.91 -15.33
C ASP A 133 0.27 -21.15 -13.83
N VAL A 134 -0.92 -20.86 -13.27
CA VAL A 134 -1.09 -20.76 -11.82
C VAL A 134 -1.79 -21.97 -11.21
N LYS A 135 -1.25 -22.45 -10.09
CA LYS A 135 -1.95 -23.32 -9.13
C LYS A 135 -2.41 -22.51 -7.93
N VAL A 136 -3.67 -22.70 -7.55
CA VAL A 136 -4.28 -21.95 -6.44
C VAL A 136 -4.68 -22.91 -5.33
N GLY A 137 -4.18 -22.66 -4.13
CA GLY A 137 -4.63 -23.30 -2.89
C GLY A 137 -5.50 -22.34 -2.09
N LYS A 138 -6.58 -22.87 -1.47
CA LYS A 138 -7.43 -22.07 -0.59
C LYS A 138 -7.80 -22.90 0.65
N PHE A 139 -7.64 -22.29 1.84
CA PHE A 139 -7.98 -22.89 3.11
C PHE A 139 -8.94 -21.97 3.88
N PRO A 140 -10.18 -22.39 4.19
CA PRO A 140 -11.13 -21.55 4.90
C PRO A 140 -10.83 -21.51 6.41
N PHE A 141 -11.03 -20.37 7.06
CA PHE A 141 -10.85 -20.24 8.50
C PHE A 141 -11.85 -21.06 9.32
N SER A 142 -13.00 -21.40 8.76
CA SER A 142 -13.94 -22.33 9.39
C SER A 142 -13.36 -23.72 9.70
N ALA A 143 -12.27 -24.11 9.01
CA ALA A 143 -11.53 -25.34 9.27
C ALA A 143 -10.32 -25.15 10.22
N SER A 144 -10.08 -23.93 10.72
CA SER A 144 -9.02 -23.62 11.68
C SER A 144 -9.51 -23.74 13.11
N GLY A 145 -8.79 -24.54 13.94
CA GLY A 145 -9.08 -24.67 15.35
C GLY A 145 -8.93 -23.36 16.11
N LYS A 146 -7.91 -22.54 15.79
CA LYS A 146 -7.71 -21.23 16.39
C LYS A 146 -8.84 -20.25 16.04
N ALA A 147 -9.25 -20.21 14.78
CA ALA A 147 -10.36 -19.35 14.36
C ALA A 147 -11.67 -19.74 15.03
N SER A 148 -11.91 -21.04 15.20
CA SER A 148 -13.08 -21.56 15.92
C SER A 148 -13.04 -21.20 17.41
N ALA A 149 -11.89 -21.32 18.07
CA ALA A 149 -11.72 -20.95 19.46
C ALA A 149 -11.87 -19.45 19.71
N ALA A 150 -11.43 -18.62 18.76
CA ALA A 150 -11.56 -17.15 18.82
C ALA A 150 -12.95 -16.64 18.42
N GLY A 151 -13.82 -17.48 17.85
CA GLY A 151 -15.13 -17.08 17.35
C GLY A 151 -15.09 -16.33 16.00
N HIS A 152 -13.93 -16.26 15.34
CA HIS A 152 -13.73 -15.56 14.05
C HIS A 152 -13.46 -16.57 12.95
N ARG A 153 -14.52 -17.15 12.39
CA ARG A 153 -14.45 -18.26 11.40
C ARG A 153 -14.58 -17.80 9.94
N ASP A 154 -14.86 -16.52 9.74
CA ASP A 154 -15.03 -15.94 8.41
C ASP A 154 -13.68 -15.65 7.77
N GLY A 155 -13.60 -15.94 6.45
CA GLY A 155 -12.39 -15.69 5.69
C GLY A 155 -11.64 -16.96 5.29
N PHE A 156 -10.47 -16.75 4.73
CA PHE A 156 -9.64 -17.82 4.16
C PHE A 156 -8.20 -17.35 3.98
N VAL A 157 -7.29 -18.31 3.81
CA VAL A 157 -5.96 -18.08 3.23
C VAL A 157 -6.00 -18.60 1.79
N LYS A 158 -5.56 -17.78 0.84
CA LYS A 158 -5.39 -18.13 -0.57
C LYS A 158 -3.92 -17.98 -0.96
N VAL A 159 -3.34 -19.04 -1.52
CA VAL A 159 -1.97 -19.06 -2.01
C VAL A 159 -1.94 -19.32 -3.50
N ILE A 160 -1.00 -18.69 -4.18
CA ILE A 160 -0.84 -18.72 -5.63
C ILE A 160 0.58 -19.17 -5.94
N PHE A 161 0.70 -20.24 -6.73
CA PHE A 161 1.97 -20.81 -7.16
C PHE A 161 2.07 -20.86 -8.68
N ASP A 162 3.29 -20.71 -9.20
CA ASP A 162 3.59 -21.11 -10.57
C ASP A 162 3.46 -22.63 -10.71
N ALA A 163 2.66 -23.08 -11.68
CA ALA A 163 2.43 -24.50 -11.91
C ALA A 163 3.66 -25.22 -12.46
N LYS A 164 4.56 -24.48 -13.12
CA LYS A 164 5.73 -25.03 -13.79
C LYS A 164 6.88 -25.30 -12.82
N TYR A 165 7.21 -24.36 -11.98
CA TYR A 165 8.36 -24.43 -11.08
C TYR A 165 7.99 -24.57 -9.60
N GLY A 166 6.72 -24.39 -9.25
CA GLY A 166 6.26 -24.41 -7.86
C GLY A 166 6.67 -23.17 -7.06
N GLU A 167 7.04 -22.10 -7.74
CA GLU A 167 7.38 -20.84 -7.10
C GLU A 167 6.15 -20.20 -6.43
N TRP A 168 6.33 -19.67 -5.23
CA TRP A 168 5.25 -18.98 -4.53
C TRP A 168 5.10 -17.54 -5.02
N LEU A 169 4.03 -17.28 -5.75
CA LEU A 169 3.79 -15.99 -6.41
C LEU A 169 2.99 -15.01 -5.55
N GLY A 170 2.17 -15.49 -4.62
CA GLY A 170 1.39 -14.60 -3.78
C GLY A 170 0.54 -15.29 -2.72
N CYS A 171 0.16 -14.51 -1.70
CA CYS A 171 -0.70 -14.94 -0.60
C CYS A 171 -1.68 -13.84 -0.22
N HIS A 172 -2.93 -14.23 0.01
CA HIS A 172 -4.01 -13.31 0.38
C HIS A 172 -4.89 -13.95 1.48
N MET A 173 -5.20 -13.20 2.49
CA MET A 173 -6.00 -13.66 3.61
C MET A 173 -6.80 -12.51 4.22
#